data_10756e3446d3a0f421cf37c232f30e69
#
_entry.id   10756e3446d3a0f421cf37c232f30e69
#
_cell.length_a   1.000
_cell.length_b   1.000
_cell.length_c   1.000
_cell.angle_alpha   90.00
_cell.angle_beta   90.00
_cell.angle_gamma   90.00
#
_symmetry.space_group_name_H-M   'P 1'
#
loop_
_entity.id
_entity.type
_entity.pdbx_description
1 polymer ?
#
loop_
_entity_poly.entity_id
_entity_poly.type
_entity_poly.pdbx_seq_one_letter_code
_entity_poly.pdbx_strand_id
1 'polypeptide(L)'
;MKKLSFVAVAIVLLLSAFALATYFYNSQKADDASANAQKNTSAFERDYSPTLGDKNAKVTIVEFFDPACGTCKAFHPFLKGAMEAYPGKIRLVMRYLPLHQGSDEVVKVLEAAHQQDKFWEILQASYESQSVWTKHHVVQLEEFWKMLSFTKLDVEKAKQDIAGTVIVKRIEQDIADAKKLNVTKTPGFFVNGKPLTSFGYQQLKDLIETELGNNYPELKSSE
;
A
#
# COMPACT_ATOMS: atom_id res chain seq x y z
N MET A 1 -31.67 18.95 -41.67
CA MET A 1 -31.79 19.12 -40.19
C MET A 1 -32.18 17.81 -39.48
N LYS A 2 -33.26 17.10 -39.87
CA LYS A 2 -33.71 15.85 -39.17
C LYS A 2 -32.64 14.74 -39.06
N LYS A 3 -31.83 14.49 -40.11
CA LYS A 3 -30.77 13.46 -40.09
C LYS A 3 -29.65 13.78 -39.07
N LEU A 4 -29.29 15.04 -38.90
CA LEU A 4 -28.28 15.47 -37.94
C LEU A 4 -28.78 15.25 -36.49
N SER A 5 -30.08 15.51 -36.25
CA SER A 5 -30.68 15.26 -34.96
C SER A 5 -30.75 13.75 -34.59
N PHE A 6 -31.02 12.88 -35.54
CA PHE A 6 -30.96 11.43 -35.31
C PHE A 6 -29.57 10.92 -34.98
N VAL A 7 -28.53 11.43 -35.67
CA VAL A 7 -27.15 11.09 -35.38
C VAL A 7 -26.74 11.55 -33.97
N ALA A 8 -27.11 12.78 -33.60
CA ALA A 8 -26.84 13.31 -32.26
C ALA A 8 -27.50 12.46 -31.15
N VAL A 9 -28.77 12.09 -31.32
CA VAL A 9 -29.48 11.21 -30.37
C VAL A 9 -28.83 9.83 -30.27
N ALA A 10 -28.44 9.25 -31.41
CA ALA A 10 -27.77 7.94 -31.41
C ALA A 10 -26.41 8.00 -30.64
N ILE A 11 -25.64 9.06 -30.85
CA ILE A 11 -24.37 9.27 -30.12
C ILE A 11 -24.61 9.39 -28.60
N VAL A 12 -25.60 10.16 -28.20
CA VAL A 12 -25.94 10.31 -26.75
C VAL A 12 -26.36 8.96 -26.16
N LEU A 13 -27.15 8.18 -26.86
CA LEU A 13 -27.57 6.84 -26.40
C LEU A 13 -26.37 5.90 -26.27
N LEU A 14 -25.47 5.87 -27.25
CA LEU A 14 -24.26 5.06 -27.19
C LEU A 14 -23.32 5.47 -26.04
N LEU A 15 -23.13 6.76 -25.83
CA LEU A 15 -22.31 7.28 -24.72
C LEU A 15 -22.95 6.93 -23.36
N SER A 16 -24.29 7.05 -23.25
CA SER A 16 -25.02 6.68 -22.04
C SER A 16 -24.92 5.18 -21.77
N ALA A 17 -25.10 4.34 -22.78
CA ALA A 17 -24.97 2.90 -22.67
C ALA A 17 -23.54 2.49 -22.27
N PHE A 18 -22.52 3.13 -22.88
CA PHE A 18 -21.12 2.91 -22.51
C PHE A 18 -20.84 3.31 -21.06
N ALA A 19 -21.30 4.48 -20.63
CA ALA A 19 -21.14 4.95 -19.27
C ALA A 19 -21.79 4.02 -18.25
N LEU A 20 -23.02 3.54 -18.53
CA LEU A 20 -23.71 2.56 -17.70
C LEU A 20 -22.96 1.22 -17.64
N ALA A 21 -22.53 0.70 -18.78
CA ALA A 21 -21.76 -0.54 -18.83
C ALA A 21 -20.45 -0.43 -18.03
N THR A 22 -19.74 0.68 -18.16
CA THR A 22 -18.51 0.96 -17.41
C THR A 22 -18.77 1.06 -15.91
N TYR A 23 -19.86 1.73 -15.52
CA TYR A 23 -20.28 1.84 -14.13
C TYR A 23 -20.59 0.44 -13.53
N PHE A 24 -21.40 -0.37 -14.18
CA PHE A 24 -21.73 -1.72 -13.69
C PHE A 24 -20.50 -2.63 -13.65
N TYR A 25 -19.63 -2.58 -14.66
CA TYR A 25 -18.38 -3.33 -14.67
C TYR A 25 -17.47 -2.97 -13.51
N ASN A 26 -17.28 -1.67 -13.25
CA ASN A 26 -16.44 -1.20 -12.15
C ASN A 26 -17.04 -1.53 -10.76
N SER A 27 -18.37 -1.42 -10.62
CA SER A 27 -19.09 -1.81 -9.39
C SER A 27 -18.91 -3.30 -9.11
N GLN A 28 -19.16 -4.17 -10.09
CA GLN A 28 -18.99 -5.61 -9.93
C GLN A 28 -17.54 -5.98 -9.56
N LYS A 29 -16.56 -5.35 -10.22
CA LYS A 29 -15.14 -5.56 -9.89
C LYS A 29 -14.80 -5.14 -8.45
N ALA A 30 -15.40 -4.06 -7.95
CA ALA A 30 -15.23 -3.60 -6.57
C ALA A 30 -15.87 -4.58 -5.58
N ASP A 31 -17.06 -5.12 -5.89
CA ASP A 31 -17.73 -6.10 -5.07
C ASP A 31 -16.97 -7.42 -5.02
N ASP A 32 -16.45 -7.89 -6.15
CA ASP A 32 -15.62 -9.10 -6.24
C ASP A 32 -14.32 -8.94 -5.42
N ALA A 33 -13.66 -7.77 -5.51
CA ALA A 33 -12.46 -7.47 -4.73
C ALA A 33 -12.76 -7.46 -3.23
N SER A 34 -13.89 -6.88 -2.82
CA SER A 34 -14.34 -6.84 -1.42
C SER A 34 -14.69 -8.22 -0.90
N ALA A 35 -15.38 -9.03 -1.68
CA ALA A 35 -15.72 -10.43 -1.33
C ALA A 35 -14.46 -11.30 -1.21
N ASN A 36 -13.48 -11.12 -2.11
CA ASN A 36 -12.18 -11.79 -2.04
C ASN A 36 -11.41 -11.40 -0.78
N ALA A 37 -11.38 -10.11 -0.46
CA ALA A 37 -10.73 -9.57 0.73
C ALA A 37 -11.34 -10.17 2.03
N GLN A 38 -12.66 -10.25 2.12
CA GLN A 38 -13.37 -10.85 3.27
C GLN A 38 -13.06 -12.33 3.46
N LYS A 39 -12.86 -13.09 2.38
CA LYS A 39 -12.48 -14.52 2.45
C LYS A 39 -11.04 -14.74 2.89
N ASN A 40 -10.17 -13.73 2.76
CA ASN A 40 -8.72 -13.82 2.98
C ASN A 40 -8.23 -12.90 4.11
N THR A 41 -9.00 -12.73 5.18
CA THR A 41 -8.69 -11.79 6.26
C THR A 41 -7.33 -12.01 6.92
N SER A 42 -6.88 -13.26 7.04
CA SER A 42 -5.56 -13.60 7.57
C SER A 42 -4.40 -13.16 6.69
N ALA A 43 -4.66 -12.72 5.45
CA ALA A 43 -3.64 -12.23 4.53
C ALA A 43 -3.30 -10.74 4.72
N PHE A 44 -4.09 -10.00 5.53
CA PHE A 44 -3.83 -8.58 5.76
C PHE A 44 -2.66 -8.32 6.69
N GLU A 45 -2.48 -9.16 7.70
CA GLU A 45 -1.47 -8.97 8.72
C GLU A 45 -0.89 -10.32 9.16
N ARG A 46 0.39 -10.31 9.48
CA ARG A 46 1.12 -11.40 10.12
C ARG A 46 1.75 -10.90 11.41
N ASP A 47 2.11 -11.79 12.29
CA ASP A 47 2.77 -11.50 13.58
C ASP A 47 4.09 -10.75 13.44
N TYR A 48 4.74 -10.92 12.28
CA TYR A 48 5.98 -10.23 11.92
C TYR A 48 5.77 -8.95 11.09
N SER A 49 4.54 -8.56 10.75
CA SER A 49 4.30 -7.37 9.92
C SER A 49 4.75 -6.10 10.63
N PRO A 50 5.55 -5.22 10.00
CA PRO A 50 5.86 -3.93 10.58
C PRO A 50 4.60 -3.08 10.75
N THR A 51 4.40 -2.54 11.96
CA THR A 51 3.20 -1.76 12.29
C THR A 51 3.55 -0.43 12.91
N LEU A 52 2.71 0.59 12.68
CA LEU A 52 2.80 1.92 13.28
C LEU A 52 1.44 2.36 13.80
N GLY A 53 1.42 3.07 14.92
CA GLY A 53 0.19 3.55 15.58
C GLY A 53 -0.24 2.69 16.76
N ASP A 54 -1.38 3.06 17.35
CA ASP A 54 -1.92 2.35 18.51
C ASP A 54 -2.46 0.97 18.09
N LYS A 55 -2.05 -0.09 18.81
CA LYS A 55 -2.55 -1.45 18.58
C LYS A 55 -4.07 -1.60 18.75
N ASN A 56 -4.69 -0.68 19.51
CA ASN A 56 -6.13 -0.66 19.77
C ASN A 56 -6.88 0.27 18.79
N ALA A 57 -6.19 0.89 17.82
CA ALA A 57 -6.83 1.71 16.80
C ALA A 57 -7.87 0.87 16.02
N LYS A 58 -9.09 1.43 15.87
CA LYS A 58 -10.21 0.73 15.20
C LYS A 58 -10.15 0.85 13.68
N VAL A 59 -9.26 1.70 13.14
CA VAL A 59 -9.02 1.81 11.69
C VAL A 59 -7.63 1.31 11.39
N THR A 60 -7.55 0.22 10.62
CA THR A 60 -6.28 -0.38 10.18
C THR A 60 -6.12 -0.15 8.67
N ILE A 61 -5.04 0.50 8.29
CA ILE A 61 -4.60 0.63 6.90
C ILE A 61 -3.54 -0.45 6.67
N VAL A 62 -3.72 -1.27 5.63
CA VAL A 62 -2.72 -2.23 5.17
C VAL A 62 -2.18 -1.74 3.84
N GLU A 63 -0.86 -1.60 3.72
CA GLU A 63 -0.18 -1.27 2.48
C GLU A 63 0.70 -2.43 2.03
N PHE A 64 0.40 -3.00 0.87
CA PHE A 64 1.35 -3.82 0.13
C PHE A 64 2.25 -2.91 -0.69
N PHE A 65 3.53 -2.87 -0.35
CA PHE A 65 4.46 -1.88 -0.89
C PHE A 65 5.72 -2.47 -1.49
N ASP A 66 6.33 -1.68 -2.36
CA ASP A 66 7.67 -1.91 -2.90
C ASP A 66 8.54 -0.67 -2.59
N PRO A 67 9.67 -0.82 -1.90
CA PRO A 67 10.51 0.32 -1.55
C PRO A 67 11.12 1.05 -2.76
N ALA A 68 11.23 0.37 -3.92
CA ALA A 68 11.68 0.99 -5.16
C ALA A 68 10.55 1.67 -5.94
N CYS A 69 9.29 1.51 -5.52
CA CYS A 69 8.14 2.14 -6.16
C CYS A 69 8.04 3.63 -5.83
N GLY A 70 8.11 4.51 -6.83
CA GLY A 70 7.97 5.96 -6.65
C GLY A 70 6.59 6.37 -6.12
N THR A 71 5.54 5.60 -6.46
CA THR A 71 4.18 5.85 -5.97
C THR A 71 4.05 5.50 -4.48
N CYS A 72 4.67 4.40 -4.01
CA CYS A 72 4.73 4.08 -2.57
C CYS A 72 5.42 5.21 -1.80
N LYS A 73 6.57 5.68 -2.29
CA LYS A 73 7.25 6.86 -1.74
C LYS A 73 6.32 8.08 -1.65
N ALA A 74 5.57 8.36 -2.73
CA ALA A 74 4.68 9.54 -2.78
C ALA A 74 3.50 9.44 -1.79
N PHE A 75 2.97 8.23 -1.53
CA PHE A 75 1.88 8.02 -0.57
C PHE A 75 2.35 7.99 0.89
N HIS A 76 3.63 7.73 1.16
CA HIS A 76 4.13 7.62 2.53
C HIS A 76 3.88 8.87 3.40
N PRO A 77 4.16 10.14 2.95
CA PRO A 77 3.83 11.33 3.72
C PRO A 77 2.31 11.51 3.90
N PHE A 78 1.49 11.10 2.94
CA PHE A 78 0.04 11.14 3.06
C PHE A 78 -0.47 10.23 4.21
N LEU A 79 0.05 9.00 4.30
CA LEU A 79 -0.30 8.06 5.37
C LEU A 79 0.12 8.61 6.75
N LYS A 80 1.31 9.19 6.86
CA LYS A 80 1.76 9.85 8.09
C LYS A 80 0.85 11.01 8.48
N GLY A 81 0.50 11.88 7.52
CA GLY A 81 -0.42 12.98 7.73
C GLY A 81 -1.82 12.52 8.18
N ALA A 82 -2.33 11.42 7.62
CA ALA A 82 -3.59 10.84 8.07
C ALA A 82 -3.52 10.34 9.53
N MET A 83 -2.42 9.70 9.92
CA MET A 83 -2.22 9.25 11.30
C MET A 83 -2.04 10.43 12.28
N GLU A 84 -1.38 11.50 11.86
CA GLU A 84 -1.22 12.72 12.65
C GLU A 84 -2.54 13.49 12.81
N ALA A 85 -3.40 13.50 11.79
CA ALA A 85 -4.72 14.12 11.84
C ALA A 85 -5.70 13.37 12.78
N TYR A 86 -5.52 12.06 12.95
CA TYR A 86 -6.38 11.21 13.78
C TYR A 86 -5.55 10.39 14.79
N PRO A 87 -4.90 11.03 15.77
CA PRO A 87 -3.98 10.39 16.69
C PRO A 87 -4.66 9.27 17.48
N GLY A 88 -4.00 8.11 17.53
CA GLY A 88 -4.50 6.90 18.21
C GLY A 88 -5.69 6.21 17.53
N LYS A 89 -6.20 6.71 16.40
CA LYS A 89 -7.38 6.15 15.74
C LYS A 89 -7.04 5.31 14.50
N ILE A 90 -5.83 5.47 13.96
CA ILE A 90 -5.34 4.77 12.77
C ILE A 90 -4.10 3.96 13.13
N ARG A 91 -4.06 2.72 12.63
CA ARG A 91 -2.90 1.83 12.67
C ARG A 91 -2.51 1.49 11.23
N LEU A 92 -1.22 1.56 10.92
CA LEU A 92 -0.66 1.19 9.62
C LEU A 92 0.07 -0.15 9.73
N VAL A 93 -0.19 -1.04 8.79
CA VAL A 93 0.45 -2.35 8.63
C VAL A 93 1.13 -2.38 7.27
N MET A 94 2.43 -2.68 7.25
CA MET A 94 3.21 -2.79 6.02
C MET A 94 3.39 -4.25 5.60
N ARG A 95 3.21 -4.53 4.30
CA ARG A 95 3.37 -5.85 3.70
C ARG A 95 4.25 -5.76 2.46
N TYR A 96 5.22 -6.65 2.35
CA TYR A 96 6.21 -6.63 1.26
C TYR A 96 5.62 -7.16 -0.05
N LEU A 97 5.80 -6.39 -1.14
CA LEU A 97 5.49 -6.82 -2.49
C LEU A 97 6.53 -6.23 -3.47
N PRO A 98 7.76 -6.78 -3.49
CA PRO A 98 8.84 -6.29 -4.36
C PRO A 98 8.56 -6.67 -5.82
N LEU A 99 8.17 -5.68 -6.61
CA LEU A 99 7.83 -5.85 -8.04
C LEU A 99 8.90 -5.27 -8.98
N HIS A 100 9.77 -4.38 -8.47
CA HIS A 100 10.84 -3.79 -9.25
C HIS A 100 12.10 -4.66 -9.20
N GLN A 101 12.91 -4.62 -10.26
CA GLN A 101 14.14 -5.40 -10.33
C GLN A 101 15.11 -5.04 -9.19
N GLY A 102 15.45 -6.03 -8.36
CA GLY A 102 16.35 -5.90 -7.22
C GLY A 102 15.69 -5.36 -5.95
N SER A 103 14.39 -5.02 -5.97
CA SER A 103 13.71 -4.55 -4.76
C SER A 103 13.49 -5.66 -3.72
N ASP A 104 13.58 -6.93 -4.14
CA ASP A 104 13.60 -8.09 -3.24
C ASP A 104 14.79 -8.05 -2.26
N GLU A 105 15.94 -7.56 -2.69
CA GLU A 105 17.09 -7.36 -1.79
C GLU A 105 16.84 -6.22 -0.79
N VAL A 106 16.18 -5.15 -1.23
CA VAL A 106 15.86 -4.01 -0.35
C VAL A 106 14.84 -4.41 0.72
N VAL A 107 13.82 -5.19 0.37
CA VAL A 107 12.85 -5.65 1.39
C VAL A 107 13.48 -6.63 2.39
N LYS A 108 14.48 -7.43 1.99
CA LYS A 108 15.24 -8.25 2.95
C LYS A 108 15.97 -7.37 3.97
N VAL A 109 16.58 -6.28 3.52
CA VAL A 109 17.25 -5.33 4.42
C VAL A 109 16.24 -4.61 5.32
N LEU A 110 15.07 -4.22 4.80
CA LEU A 110 14.01 -3.62 5.62
C LEU A 110 13.51 -4.61 6.69
N GLU A 111 13.39 -5.88 6.37
CA GLU A 111 13.01 -6.90 7.34
C GLU A 111 14.13 -7.15 8.37
N ALA A 112 15.40 -7.11 7.97
CA ALA A 112 16.54 -7.13 8.91
C ALA A 112 16.55 -5.89 9.82
N ALA A 113 16.20 -4.72 9.26
CA ALA A 113 16.04 -3.49 10.05
C ALA A 113 14.86 -3.60 11.03
N HIS A 114 13.77 -4.28 10.64
CA HIS A 114 12.64 -4.56 11.52
C HIS A 114 13.07 -5.40 12.73
N GLN A 115 13.91 -6.40 12.54
CA GLN A 115 14.47 -7.21 13.63
C GLN A 115 15.41 -6.42 14.58
N GLN A 116 15.83 -5.23 14.15
CA GLN A 116 16.64 -4.30 14.95
C GLN A 116 15.82 -3.11 15.48
N ASP A 117 14.48 -3.14 15.40
CA ASP A 117 13.57 -2.03 15.75
C ASP A 117 13.85 -0.74 14.95
N LYS A 118 14.36 -0.89 13.70
CA LYS A 118 14.76 0.23 12.82
C LYS A 118 13.95 0.33 11.53
N PHE A 119 12.88 -0.47 11.37
CA PHE A 119 12.10 -0.51 10.13
C PHE A 119 11.70 0.89 9.63
N TRP A 120 11.07 1.69 10.48
CA TRP A 120 10.52 2.99 10.08
C TRP A 120 11.61 4.02 9.76
N GLU A 121 12.72 3.99 10.52
CA GLU A 121 13.88 4.82 10.25
C GLU A 121 14.50 4.50 8.88
N ILE A 122 14.68 3.20 8.60
CA ILE A 122 15.32 2.76 7.36
C ILE A 122 14.37 2.91 6.17
N LEU A 123 13.06 2.68 6.32
CA LEU A 123 12.07 2.94 5.27
C LEU A 123 12.03 4.43 4.90
N GLN A 124 12.02 5.32 5.89
CA GLN A 124 12.07 6.77 5.67
C GLN A 124 13.33 7.17 4.90
N ALA A 125 14.52 6.73 5.36
CA ALA A 125 15.79 7.01 4.71
C ALA A 125 15.84 6.44 3.27
N SER A 126 15.26 5.25 3.07
CA SER A 126 15.15 4.62 1.76
C SER A 126 14.32 5.47 0.80
N TYR A 127 13.16 5.98 1.24
CA TYR A 127 12.32 6.83 0.41
C TYR A 127 12.96 8.19 0.13
N GLU A 128 13.58 8.84 1.12
CA GLU A 128 14.26 10.13 0.95
C GLU A 128 15.39 10.05 -0.09
N SER A 129 16.16 8.97 -0.06
CA SER A 129 17.29 8.74 -0.96
C SER A 129 16.94 7.89 -2.20
N GLN A 130 15.66 7.57 -2.45
CA GLN A 130 15.24 6.62 -3.50
C GLN A 130 15.85 6.93 -4.87
N SER A 131 15.95 8.20 -5.27
CA SER A 131 16.56 8.60 -6.55
C SER A 131 18.08 8.34 -6.64
N VAL A 132 18.75 8.09 -5.52
CA VAL A 132 20.19 7.77 -5.48
C VAL A 132 20.39 6.29 -5.80
N TRP A 133 19.59 5.42 -5.17
CA TRP A 133 19.74 3.96 -5.27
C TRP A 133 18.77 3.29 -6.24
N THR A 134 17.90 4.05 -6.95
CA THR A 134 17.08 3.53 -8.07
C THR A 134 17.39 4.29 -9.33
N LYS A 135 17.60 3.55 -10.45
CA LYS A 135 17.74 4.12 -11.80
C LYS A 135 16.80 3.38 -12.74
N HIS A 136 15.90 4.10 -13.40
CA HIS A 136 14.92 3.50 -14.30
C HIS A 136 14.17 2.31 -13.68
N HIS A 137 13.76 2.45 -12.43
CA HIS A 137 13.08 1.41 -11.62
C HIS A 137 13.91 0.16 -11.32
N VAL A 138 15.23 0.22 -11.51
CA VAL A 138 16.17 -0.86 -11.15
C VAL A 138 16.98 -0.43 -9.94
N VAL A 139 17.03 -1.30 -8.94
CA VAL A 139 17.80 -1.07 -7.71
C VAL A 139 19.30 -1.11 -7.99
N GLN A 140 20.02 -0.09 -7.50
CA GLN A 140 21.47 -0.04 -7.45
C GLN A 140 21.90 -0.44 -6.03
N LEU A 141 22.07 -1.73 -5.82
CA LEU A 141 22.21 -2.30 -4.48
C LEU A 141 23.44 -1.76 -3.73
N GLU A 142 24.55 -1.48 -4.43
CA GLU A 142 25.75 -0.87 -3.84
C GLU A 142 25.45 0.53 -3.27
N GLU A 143 24.70 1.36 -4.01
CA GLU A 143 24.30 2.69 -3.56
C GLU A 143 23.32 2.61 -2.38
N PHE A 144 22.45 1.59 -2.38
CA PHE A 144 21.57 1.35 -1.25
C PHE A 144 22.36 0.99 0.02
N TRP A 145 23.30 0.05 -0.03
CA TRP A 145 24.16 -0.29 1.10
C TRP A 145 25.01 0.90 1.58
N LYS A 146 25.50 1.72 0.65
CA LYS A 146 26.25 2.92 0.98
C LYS A 146 25.38 3.96 1.73
N MET A 147 24.12 4.12 1.33
CA MET A 147 23.16 4.98 2.03
C MET A 147 22.95 4.50 3.47
N LEU A 148 22.83 3.21 3.69
CA LEU A 148 22.61 2.63 5.03
C LEU A 148 23.75 2.92 6.01
N SER A 149 24.98 3.13 5.54
CA SER A 149 26.12 3.48 6.41
C SER A 149 25.96 4.84 7.11
N PHE A 150 25.03 5.68 6.67
CA PHE A 150 24.68 6.95 7.31
C PHE A 150 23.48 6.86 8.27
N THR A 151 22.95 5.65 8.47
CA THR A 151 21.83 5.38 9.40
C THR A 151 22.35 4.73 10.69
N LYS A 152 21.42 4.50 11.64
CA LYS A 152 21.73 3.77 12.88
C LYS A 152 21.55 2.26 12.78
N LEU A 153 21.39 1.72 11.59
CA LEU A 153 21.31 0.29 11.36
C LEU A 153 22.68 -0.37 11.62
N ASP A 154 22.69 -1.48 12.32
CA ASP A 154 23.84 -2.38 12.30
C ASP A 154 23.89 -3.10 10.95
N VAL A 155 24.69 -2.53 10.04
CA VAL A 155 24.79 -2.99 8.64
C VAL A 155 25.39 -4.39 8.56
N GLU A 156 26.38 -4.71 9.40
CA GLU A 156 27.03 -6.03 9.37
C GLU A 156 26.07 -7.10 9.87
N LYS A 157 25.32 -6.81 10.93
CA LYS A 157 24.25 -7.70 11.38
C LYS A 157 23.17 -7.86 10.29
N ALA A 158 22.74 -6.77 9.65
CA ALA A 158 21.75 -6.84 8.57
C ALA A 158 22.21 -7.72 7.40
N LYS A 159 23.49 -7.63 6.98
CA LYS A 159 24.09 -8.51 5.96
C LYS A 159 24.05 -9.98 6.36
N GLN A 160 24.25 -10.30 7.64
CA GLN A 160 24.15 -11.67 8.14
C GLN A 160 22.68 -12.15 8.15
N ASP A 161 21.75 -11.32 8.62
CA ASP A 161 20.34 -11.65 8.78
C ASP A 161 19.65 -11.90 7.42
N ILE A 162 19.96 -11.10 6.37
CA ILE A 162 19.37 -11.29 5.02
C ILE A 162 19.73 -12.63 4.36
N ALA A 163 20.83 -13.26 4.77
CA ALA A 163 21.19 -14.60 4.31
C ALA A 163 20.34 -15.69 4.98
N GLY A 164 19.59 -15.34 6.03
CA GLY A 164 18.78 -16.26 6.82
C GLY A 164 17.47 -16.65 6.13
N THR A 165 17.05 -17.90 6.33
CA THR A 165 15.80 -18.44 5.75
C THR A 165 14.54 -17.79 6.32
N VAL A 166 14.59 -17.19 7.51
CA VAL A 166 13.44 -16.58 8.18
C VAL A 166 12.94 -15.37 7.40
N ILE A 167 13.85 -14.46 7.02
CA ILE A 167 13.53 -13.24 6.24
C ILE A 167 12.93 -13.64 4.88
N VAL A 168 13.56 -14.57 4.18
CA VAL A 168 13.08 -15.06 2.88
C VAL A 168 11.66 -15.59 2.99
N LYS A 169 11.37 -16.47 3.97
CA LYS A 169 10.04 -17.04 4.18
C LYS A 169 8.97 -15.99 4.50
N ARG A 170 9.30 -14.94 5.27
CA ARG A 170 8.37 -13.85 5.57
C ARG A 170 7.98 -13.09 4.30
N ILE A 171 8.97 -12.76 3.46
CA ILE A 171 8.73 -12.05 2.20
C ILE A 171 7.93 -12.93 1.22
N GLU A 172 8.27 -14.21 1.10
CA GLU A 172 7.52 -15.17 0.28
C GLU A 172 6.06 -15.30 0.75
N GLN A 173 5.83 -15.28 2.07
CA GLN A 173 4.49 -15.32 2.64
C GLN A 173 3.72 -14.03 2.29
N ASP A 174 4.36 -12.86 2.36
CA ASP A 174 3.74 -11.58 1.99
C ASP A 174 3.35 -11.54 0.51
N ILE A 175 4.22 -12.02 -0.36
CA ILE A 175 3.95 -12.16 -1.81
C ILE A 175 2.78 -13.14 -2.04
N ALA A 176 2.74 -14.27 -1.33
CA ALA A 176 1.66 -15.23 -1.44
C ALA A 176 0.31 -14.63 -0.95
N ASP A 177 0.34 -13.84 0.10
CA ASP A 177 -0.83 -13.14 0.63
C ASP A 177 -1.32 -12.04 -0.32
N ALA A 178 -0.41 -11.25 -0.91
CA ALA A 178 -0.74 -10.29 -1.95
C ALA A 178 -1.45 -10.96 -3.14
N LYS A 179 -0.94 -12.14 -3.57
CA LYS A 179 -1.57 -12.93 -4.63
C LYS A 179 -2.99 -13.39 -4.25
N LYS A 180 -3.21 -13.86 -3.00
CA LYS A 180 -4.54 -14.25 -2.51
C LYS A 180 -5.51 -13.09 -2.52
N LEU A 181 -5.04 -11.88 -2.21
CA LEU A 181 -5.81 -10.64 -2.20
C LEU A 181 -5.94 -9.98 -3.58
N ASN A 182 -5.39 -10.60 -4.64
CA ASN A 182 -5.33 -10.06 -6.00
C ASN A 182 -4.60 -8.70 -6.09
N VAL A 183 -3.62 -8.46 -5.20
CA VAL A 183 -2.76 -7.27 -5.28
C VAL A 183 -1.66 -7.54 -6.30
N THR A 184 -1.71 -6.84 -7.43
CA THR A 184 -0.79 -7.01 -8.56
C THR A 184 0.05 -5.77 -8.86
N LYS A 185 -0.15 -4.69 -8.09
CA LYS A 185 0.53 -3.39 -8.24
C LYS A 185 0.82 -2.81 -6.86
N THR A 186 1.83 -1.95 -6.78
CA THR A 186 2.17 -1.21 -5.56
C THR A 186 2.01 0.30 -5.76
N PRO A 187 1.54 1.02 -4.74
CA PRO A 187 1.01 0.48 -3.49
C PRO A 187 -0.37 -0.16 -3.66
N GLY A 188 -0.64 -1.24 -2.92
CA GLY A 188 -1.96 -1.84 -2.79
C GLY A 188 -2.53 -1.57 -1.40
N PHE A 189 -3.68 -0.88 -1.31
CA PHE A 189 -4.25 -0.45 -0.03
C PHE A 189 -5.53 -1.20 0.33
N PHE A 190 -5.66 -1.47 1.63
CA PHE A 190 -6.88 -1.90 2.28
C PHE A 190 -7.11 -1.08 3.55
N VAL A 191 -8.35 -0.69 3.83
CA VAL A 191 -8.74 -0.03 5.08
C VAL A 191 -9.82 -0.87 5.74
N ASN A 192 -9.54 -1.40 6.94
CA ASN A 192 -10.41 -2.36 7.62
C ASN A 192 -10.86 -3.52 6.72
N GLY A 193 -9.92 -4.05 5.91
CA GLY A 193 -10.18 -5.14 4.98
C GLY A 193 -10.91 -4.75 3.69
N LYS A 194 -11.29 -3.49 3.51
CA LYS A 194 -11.90 -2.98 2.27
C LYS A 194 -10.82 -2.53 1.28
N PRO A 195 -10.77 -3.10 0.07
CA PRO A 195 -9.76 -2.73 -0.92
C PRO A 195 -9.99 -1.32 -1.47
N LEU A 196 -8.89 -0.60 -1.75
CA LEU A 196 -8.95 0.63 -2.54
C LEU A 196 -9.12 0.29 -4.01
N THR A 197 -10.35 0.24 -4.50
CA THR A 197 -10.68 -0.19 -5.87
C THR A 197 -10.47 0.90 -6.92
N SER A 198 -10.58 2.16 -6.54
CA SER A 198 -10.23 3.31 -7.37
C SER A 198 -9.01 4.00 -6.76
N PHE A 199 -7.92 4.08 -7.52
CA PHE A 199 -6.63 4.51 -7.00
C PHE A 199 -6.46 6.03 -7.04
N GLY A 200 -6.08 6.63 -5.92
CA GLY A 200 -5.78 8.06 -5.79
C GLY A 200 -5.76 8.51 -4.33
N TYR A 201 -5.17 9.69 -4.07
CA TYR A 201 -5.11 10.28 -2.74
C TYR A 201 -6.51 10.56 -2.16
N GLN A 202 -7.40 11.14 -2.98
CA GLN A 202 -8.76 11.46 -2.53
C GLN A 202 -9.53 10.19 -2.22
N GLN A 203 -9.44 9.16 -3.06
CA GLN A 203 -10.12 7.89 -2.88
C GLN A 203 -9.66 7.17 -1.61
N LEU A 204 -8.34 7.20 -1.33
CA LEU A 204 -7.82 6.63 -0.09
C LEU A 204 -8.26 7.45 1.13
N LYS A 205 -8.26 8.77 1.04
CA LYS A 205 -8.77 9.66 2.07
C LYS A 205 -10.24 9.36 2.38
N ASP A 206 -11.10 9.31 1.36
CA ASP A 206 -12.53 9.04 1.51
C ASP A 206 -12.78 7.67 2.17
N LEU A 207 -12.00 6.66 1.80
CA LEU A 207 -12.09 5.32 2.41
C LEU A 207 -11.68 5.34 3.89
N ILE A 208 -10.59 6.04 4.23
CA ILE A 208 -10.12 6.20 5.61
C ILE A 208 -11.16 6.96 6.44
N GLU A 209 -11.68 8.10 5.94
CA GLU A 209 -12.68 8.91 6.64
C GLU A 209 -14.00 8.17 6.81
N THR A 210 -14.41 7.37 5.82
CA THR A 210 -15.57 6.49 5.93
C THR A 210 -15.40 5.49 7.08
N GLU A 211 -14.25 4.84 7.16
CA GLU A 211 -13.97 3.87 8.23
C GLU A 211 -13.81 4.54 9.60
N LEU A 212 -13.21 5.73 9.66
CA LEU A 212 -13.16 6.53 10.88
C LEU A 212 -14.58 6.87 11.36
N GLY A 213 -15.43 7.39 10.49
CA GLY A 213 -16.81 7.75 10.85
C GLY A 213 -17.67 6.54 11.26
N ASN A 214 -17.36 5.33 10.77
CA ASN A 214 -18.06 4.10 11.14
C ASN A 214 -17.61 3.56 12.52
N ASN A 215 -16.33 3.72 12.86
CA ASN A 215 -15.73 3.15 14.05
C ASN A 215 -15.54 4.15 15.21
N TYR A 216 -15.65 5.47 14.91
CA TYR A 216 -15.55 6.57 15.85
C TYR A 216 -16.68 7.59 15.57
N PRO A 217 -17.93 7.27 15.97
CA PRO A 217 -19.09 8.13 15.67
C PRO A 217 -18.96 9.57 16.18
N GLU A 218 -18.17 9.77 17.24
CA GLU A 218 -17.89 11.08 17.81
C GLU A 218 -17.19 12.05 16.84
N LEU A 219 -16.52 11.55 15.80
CA LEU A 219 -15.89 12.41 14.77
C LEU A 219 -16.90 13.05 13.82
N LYS A 220 -18.11 12.45 13.68
CA LYS A 220 -19.20 13.00 12.83
C LYS A 220 -19.94 14.15 13.49
N SER A 221 -19.84 14.31 14.81
CA SER A 221 -20.58 15.32 15.59
C SER A 221 -19.82 16.64 15.77
N SER A 222 -18.61 16.77 15.19
CA SER A 222 -17.73 17.93 15.33
C SER A 222 -17.65 18.80 14.05
N GLU A 223 -18.45 18.51 13.03
CA GLU A 223 -18.69 19.35 11.84
C GLU A 223 -20.02 20.13 11.99
#